data_f4c2181aa0345abcda21ed4c754c2d35
#
_entry.id   f4c2181aa0345abcda21ed4c754c2d35
#
_cell.length_a   1.000
_cell.length_b   1.000
_cell.length_c   1.000
_cell.angle_alpha   90.00
_cell.angle_beta   90.00
_cell.angle_gamma   90.00
#
_symmetry.space_group_name_H-M   'P 1'
#
loop_
_entity.id
_entity.type
_entity.pdbx_description
1 polymer ?
#
loop_
_entity_poly.entity_id
_entity_poly.type
_entity_poly.pdbx_seq_one_letter_code
_entity_poly.pdbx_strand_id
1 'polypeptide(L)'
;MKKNLDMFCLSLNPEHFDLIKTLNYIPVGLGKSSFGKDWLSDTGTKNISKKNEFYGEYTFHYRLWKNDEIKTNNWIGFCQYRKFWVKKKITNNNLTFEELKTKTLEVIPEELQTFDAIIGEDLFINQLRISKFIKRRFKKIFLNPSLLLSKNRTIKFHFDMMHGDGNLDKAISVLDAKEQNDFKDFVNSEVSFNPHNMFICKSKEILFDYYNSLFPWLERCEKIFGFESLEGYGLKRIYGFLAERYMSYWFRKYTKYYLMSIYFKDLDDYVYKNR
;
A
#
# COMPACT_ATOMS: atom_id res chain seq x y z
N MET A 1 2.53 27.74 7.56
CA MET A 1 3.28 27.23 6.39
C MET A 1 2.32 27.06 5.22
N LYS A 2 2.77 27.33 3.99
CA LYS A 2 1.96 27.10 2.78
C LYS A 2 1.74 25.60 2.60
N LYS A 3 0.51 25.18 2.29
CA LYS A 3 0.21 23.78 1.99
C LYS A 3 1.06 23.33 0.80
N ASN A 4 1.80 22.23 0.97
CA ASN A 4 2.67 21.65 -0.06
C ASN A 4 2.45 20.13 -0.22
N LEU A 5 1.39 19.58 0.39
CA LEU A 5 1.02 18.17 0.36
C LEU A 5 -0.48 18.03 0.12
N ASP A 6 -0.84 17.23 -0.88
CA ASP A 6 -2.19 16.73 -1.10
C ASP A 6 -2.25 15.27 -0.63
N MET A 7 -2.80 15.06 0.57
CA MET A 7 -2.91 13.74 1.18
C MET A 7 -4.30 13.15 0.92
N PHE A 8 -4.37 12.10 0.11
CA PHE A 8 -5.59 11.35 -0.16
C PHE A 8 -5.78 10.29 0.94
N CYS A 9 -6.89 10.38 1.67
CA CYS A 9 -7.24 9.41 2.72
C CYS A 9 -8.35 8.48 2.23
N LEU A 10 -8.01 7.21 2.02
CA LEU A 10 -8.90 6.21 1.46
C LEU A 10 -9.75 5.57 2.55
N SER A 11 -11.07 5.56 2.37
CA SER A 11 -12.02 5.04 3.34
C SER A 11 -13.09 4.16 2.70
N LEU A 12 -13.63 3.23 3.49
CA LEU A 12 -14.79 2.40 3.18
C LEU A 12 -16.07 2.86 3.88
N ASN A 13 -15.96 3.86 4.77
CA ASN A 13 -17.05 4.36 5.60
C ASN A 13 -17.31 5.85 5.33
N PRO A 14 -18.50 6.25 4.83
CA PRO A 14 -18.85 7.64 4.56
C PRO A 14 -18.90 8.52 5.82
N GLU A 15 -19.06 7.97 7.01
CA GLU A 15 -19.08 8.72 8.28
C GLU A 15 -17.70 9.30 8.64
N HIS A 16 -16.63 8.90 7.96
CA HIS A 16 -15.28 9.44 8.16
C HIS A 16 -15.04 10.82 7.54
N PHE A 17 -16.00 11.37 6.78
CA PHE A 17 -15.80 12.60 6.01
C PHE A 17 -15.24 13.76 6.84
N ASP A 18 -15.96 14.13 7.90
CA ASP A 18 -15.58 15.26 8.74
C ASP A 18 -14.26 15.05 9.48
N LEU A 19 -14.00 13.83 9.93
CA LEU A 19 -12.71 13.47 10.54
C LEU A 19 -11.56 13.62 9.55
N ILE A 20 -11.71 13.11 8.32
CA ILE A 20 -10.67 13.22 7.28
C ILE A 20 -10.45 14.69 6.89
N LYS A 21 -11.51 15.47 6.73
CA LYS A 21 -11.44 16.90 6.42
C LYS A 21 -10.75 17.69 7.55
N THR A 22 -11.04 17.33 8.81
CA THR A 22 -10.41 17.95 9.99
C THR A 22 -8.91 17.70 10.07
N LEU A 23 -8.44 16.56 9.49
CA LEU A 23 -7.00 16.28 9.31
C LEU A 23 -6.37 17.06 8.14
N ASN A 24 -7.11 17.93 7.43
CA ASN A 24 -6.71 18.62 6.21
C ASN A 24 -6.39 17.65 5.03
N TYR A 25 -6.96 16.46 5.06
CA TYR A 25 -6.81 15.43 4.03
C TYR A 25 -7.97 15.45 3.02
N ILE A 26 -7.74 14.84 1.87
CA ILE A 26 -8.72 14.71 0.78
C ILE A 26 -9.45 13.38 0.96
N PRO A 27 -10.77 13.37 1.22
CA PRO A 27 -11.52 12.15 1.44
C PRO A 27 -11.74 11.39 0.13
N VAL A 28 -11.43 10.08 0.15
CA VAL A 28 -11.61 9.18 -0.99
C VAL A 28 -12.43 7.97 -0.55
N GLY A 29 -13.60 7.81 -1.14
CA GLY A 29 -14.50 6.69 -0.89
C GLY A 29 -14.22 5.50 -1.83
N LEU A 30 -14.12 4.30 -1.26
CA LEU A 30 -13.87 3.06 -1.99
C LEU A 30 -14.94 2.01 -1.70
N GLY A 31 -15.07 1.06 -2.62
CA GLY A 31 -15.91 -0.11 -2.41
C GLY A 31 -17.39 0.15 -2.68
N LYS A 32 -18.27 -0.51 -1.89
CA LYS A 32 -19.71 -0.58 -2.19
C LYS A 32 -20.56 0.45 -1.47
N SER A 33 -20.00 1.19 -0.51
CA SER A 33 -20.75 2.21 0.24
C SER A 33 -21.12 3.39 -0.64
N SER A 34 -22.23 4.04 -0.33
CA SER A 34 -22.64 5.28 -0.99
C SER A 34 -21.92 6.47 -0.34
N PHE A 35 -21.15 7.20 -1.10
CA PHE A 35 -20.41 8.38 -0.66
C PHE A 35 -21.09 9.64 -1.19
N GLY A 36 -21.10 10.70 -0.39
CA GLY A 36 -21.63 12.01 -0.78
C GLY A 36 -20.79 12.67 -1.91
N LYS A 37 -21.36 13.70 -2.53
CA LYS A 37 -20.80 14.40 -3.70
C LYS A 37 -19.41 15.03 -3.45
N ASP A 38 -19.08 15.31 -2.19
CA ASP A 38 -17.82 15.96 -1.82
C ASP A 38 -16.67 14.96 -1.58
N TRP A 39 -16.96 13.67 -1.73
CA TRP A 39 -15.98 12.61 -1.75
C TRP A 39 -15.41 12.41 -3.15
N LEU A 40 -14.10 12.24 -3.26
CA LEU A 40 -13.55 11.55 -4.40
C LEU A 40 -13.88 10.06 -4.29
N SER A 41 -13.87 9.34 -5.40
CA SER A 41 -14.14 7.89 -5.40
C SER A 41 -13.26 7.16 -6.40
N ASP A 42 -13.28 5.84 -6.40
CA ASP A 42 -12.63 5.01 -7.43
C ASP A 42 -13.53 4.76 -8.66
N THR A 43 -14.73 5.35 -8.69
CA THR A 43 -15.66 5.32 -9.82
C THR A 43 -15.40 6.49 -10.79
N GLY A 44 -15.93 6.43 -12.00
CA GLY A 44 -15.78 7.48 -13.01
C GLY A 44 -15.63 6.89 -14.41
N THR A 45 -15.05 7.66 -15.36
CA THR A 45 -14.99 7.24 -16.77
C THR A 45 -14.13 6.01 -17.01
N LYS A 46 -12.85 6.07 -16.68
CA LYS A 46 -11.92 4.93 -16.83
C LYS A 46 -11.56 4.43 -15.44
N ASN A 47 -12.18 3.35 -15.00
CA ASN A 47 -12.00 2.81 -13.65
C ASN A 47 -12.08 1.28 -13.63
N ILE A 48 -11.63 0.73 -12.51
CA ILE A 48 -11.73 -0.69 -12.15
C ILE A 48 -12.40 -0.88 -10.78
N SER A 49 -13.30 0.02 -10.39
CA SER A 49 -13.96 0.02 -9.07
C SER A 49 -14.64 -1.30 -8.72
N LYS A 50 -15.23 -1.97 -9.73
CA LYS A 50 -15.83 -3.31 -9.55
C LYS A 50 -14.83 -4.38 -9.10
N LYS A 51 -13.52 -4.15 -9.29
CA LYS A 51 -12.43 -5.03 -8.87
C LYS A 51 -11.86 -4.66 -7.49
N ASN A 52 -12.50 -3.77 -6.72
CA ASN A 52 -11.97 -3.29 -5.44
C ASN A 52 -11.69 -4.43 -4.45
N GLU A 53 -12.49 -5.48 -4.41
CA GLU A 53 -12.26 -6.64 -3.55
C GLU A 53 -10.93 -7.38 -3.84
N PHE A 54 -10.40 -7.26 -5.06
CA PHE A 54 -9.15 -7.89 -5.51
C PHE A 54 -7.95 -6.93 -5.48
N TYR A 55 -8.17 -5.67 -5.82
CA TYR A 55 -7.15 -4.63 -5.94
C TYR A 55 -7.01 -3.75 -4.69
N GLY A 56 -8.07 -3.69 -3.87
CA GLY A 56 -8.12 -2.77 -2.74
C GLY A 56 -7.99 -1.32 -3.16
N GLU A 57 -7.14 -0.59 -2.47
CA GLU A 57 -6.82 0.82 -2.69
C GLU A 57 -6.37 1.15 -4.12
N TYR A 58 -5.80 0.20 -4.83
CA TYR A 58 -5.31 0.42 -6.21
C TYR A 58 -6.41 0.68 -7.23
N THR A 59 -7.69 0.47 -6.90
CA THR A 59 -8.79 0.91 -7.78
C THR A 59 -8.81 2.43 -7.94
N PHE A 60 -8.54 3.18 -6.85
CA PHE A 60 -8.42 4.63 -6.92
C PHE A 60 -7.15 5.08 -7.65
N HIS A 61 -6.01 4.46 -7.36
CA HIS A 61 -4.75 4.74 -8.06
C HIS A 61 -4.89 4.51 -9.58
N TYR A 62 -5.57 3.43 -9.99
CA TYR A 62 -5.85 3.17 -11.40
C TYR A 62 -6.68 4.27 -12.05
N ARG A 63 -7.73 4.74 -11.37
CA ARG A 63 -8.55 5.85 -11.84
C ARG A 63 -7.71 7.12 -12.04
N LEU A 64 -6.90 7.49 -11.05
CA LEU A 64 -6.01 8.67 -11.14
C LEU A 64 -5.10 8.57 -12.38
N TRP A 65 -4.49 7.41 -12.60
CA TRP A 65 -3.61 7.16 -13.72
C TRP A 65 -4.32 7.26 -15.06
N LYS A 66 -5.44 6.55 -15.22
CA LYS A 66 -6.14 6.44 -16.53
C LYS A 66 -6.85 7.73 -16.95
N ASN A 67 -7.21 8.60 -16.01
CA ASN A 67 -7.92 9.85 -16.31
C ASN A 67 -7.05 11.10 -16.19
N ASP A 68 -5.79 10.96 -15.82
CA ASP A 68 -4.86 12.08 -15.62
C ASP A 68 -5.41 13.16 -14.68
N GLU A 69 -5.98 12.75 -13.54
CA GLU A 69 -6.71 13.64 -12.64
C GLU A 69 -5.82 14.46 -11.69
N ILE A 70 -4.53 14.13 -11.60
CA ILE A 70 -3.60 14.87 -10.76
C ILE A 70 -3.20 16.19 -11.42
N LYS A 71 -3.64 17.31 -10.83
CA LYS A 71 -3.40 18.67 -11.32
C LYS A 71 -2.81 19.57 -10.23
N THR A 72 -1.81 19.09 -9.54
CA THR A 72 -1.17 19.82 -8.44
C THR A 72 0.35 19.86 -8.60
N ASN A 73 0.98 20.90 -8.08
CA ASN A 73 2.43 20.99 -7.90
C ASN A 73 2.86 20.62 -6.48
N ASN A 74 1.91 20.20 -5.63
CA ASN A 74 2.20 19.73 -4.28
C ASN A 74 2.72 18.29 -4.33
N TRP A 75 3.33 17.85 -3.25
CA TRP A 75 3.55 16.45 -2.99
C TRP A 75 2.21 15.70 -2.95
N ILE A 76 2.20 14.48 -3.42
CA ILE A 76 0.99 13.65 -3.55
C ILE A 76 1.14 12.45 -2.64
N GLY A 77 0.32 12.38 -1.60
CA GLY A 77 0.38 11.33 -0.59
C GLY A 77 -0.89 10.51 -0.50
N PHE A 78 -0.72 9.25 -0.09
CA PHE A 78 -1.83 8.33 0.13
C PHE A 78 -1.75 7.75 1.54
N CYS A 79 -2.88 7.72 2.22
CA CYS A 79 -3.06 7.05 3.50
C CYS A 79 -4.42 6.34 3.55
N GLN A 80 -4.66 5.58 4.59
CA GLN A 80 -5.90 4.85 4.79
C GLN A 80 -6.57 5.31 6.08
N TYR A 81 -7.87 5.19 6.21
CA TYR A 81 -8.64 5.56 7.40
C TYR A 81 -8.22 4.84 8.70
N ARG A 82 -7.31 3.88 8.60
CA ARG A 82 -6.74 3.13 9.73
C ARG A 82 -5.23 3.27 9.86
N LYS A 83 -4.59 4.10 9.03
CA LYS A 83 -3.13 4.21 8.98
C LYS A 83 -2.75 5.62 8.54
N PHE A 84 -1.98 6.30 9.37
CA PHE A 84 -1.65 7.71 9.18
C PHE A 84 -0.15 7.93 9.20
N TRP A 85 0.34 8.75 8.31
CA TRP A 85 1.71 9.24 8.36
C TRP A 85 1.89 10.15 9.57
N VAL A 86 2.95 9.91 10.34
CA VAL A 86 3.22 10.67 11.57
C VAL A 86 4.62 11.27 11.54
N LYS A 87 4.72 12.51 12.04
CA LYS A 87 5.96 13.29 12.08
C LYS A 87 7.03 12.62 12.97
N LYS A 88 6.60 11.90 14.00
CA LYS A 88 7.47 11.15 14.93
C LYS A 88 6.78 9.85 15.32
N LYS A 89 7.56 8.81 15.55
CA LYS A 89 7.06 7.51 15.98
C LYS A 89 6.25 7.63 17.27
N ILE A 90 5.05 7.06 17.27
CA ILE A 90 4.11 7.10 18.39
C ILE A 90 4.07 5.70 19.02
N THR A 91 4.30 5.65 20.32
CA THR A 91 4.24 4.41 21.12
C THR A 91 2.92 4.25 21.87
N ASN A 92 2.18 5.35 22.09
CA ASN A 92 0.86 5.33 22.73
C ASN A 92 -0.21 4.95 21.71
N ASN A 93 -0.96 3.87 21.96
CA ASN A 93 -2.02 3.38 21.08
C ASN A 93 -3.39 4.01 21.34
N ASN A 94 -3.53 4.88 22.35
CA ASN A 94 -4.80 5.47 22.78
C ASN A 94 -4.83 6.99 22.60
N LEU A 95 -4.50 7.49 21.40
CA LEU A 95 -4.63 8.90 21.12
C LEU A 95 -6.12 9.30 20.98
N THR A 96 -6.45 10.47 21.52
CA THR A 96 -7.66 11.19 21.15
C THR A 96 -7.56 11.65 19.69
N PHE A 97 -8.69 12.05 19.09
CA PHE A 97 -8.67 12.54 17.70
C PHE A 97 -7.86 13.84 17.58
N GLU A 98 -7.96 14.75 18.54
CA GLU A 98 -7.18 15.99 18.56
C GLU A 98 -5.67 15.71 18.68
N GLU A 99 -5.27 14.75 19.49
CA GLU A 99 -3.86 14.34 19.57
C GLU A 99 -3.39 13.70 18.25
N LEU A 100 -4.22 12.87 17.60
CA LEU A 100 -3.90 12.31 16.28
C LEU A 100 -3.66 13.42 15.26
N LYS A 101 -4.58 14.40 15.20
CA LYS A 101 -4.48 15.55 14.30
C LYS A 101 -3.15 16.31 14.46
N THR A 102 -2.72 16.57 15.67
CA THR A 102 -1.45 17.29 15.91
C THR A 102 -0.21 16.52 15.47
N LYS A 103 -0.28 15.18 15.43
CA LYS A 103 0.85 14.29 15.14
C LYS A 103 0.91 13.84 13.68
N THR A 104 -0.20 13.90 12.95
CA THR A 104 -0.25 13.51 11.53
C THR A 104 0.50 14.49 10.64
N LEU A 105 0.96 13.98 9.50
CA LEU A 105 1.69 14.77 8.50
C LEU A 105 0.72 15.57 7.65
N GLU A 106 0.75 16.90 7.76
CA GLU A 106 -0.08 17.80 6.97
C GLU A 106 0.71 18.54 5.87
N VAL A 107 2.00 18.71 6.11
CA VAL A 107 2.93 19.38 5.18
C VAL A 107 4.24 18.62 5.16
N ILE A 108 4.92 18.61 4.02
CA ILE A 108 6.26 18.02 3.90
C ILE A 108 7.27 19.02 4.51
N PRO A 109 8.01 18.61 5.55
CA PRO A 109 9.07 19.41 6.16
C PRO A 109 10.17 19.79 5.16
N GLU A 110 10.86 20.90 5.42
CA GLU A 110 11.89 21.41 4.51
C GLU A 110 13.05 20.43 4.34
N GLU A 111 13.45 19.76 5.40
CA GLU A 111 14.51 18.75 5.40
C GLU A 111 14.21 17.53 4.50
N LEU A 112 12.93 17.29 4.18
CA LEU A 112 12.52 16.20 3.30
C LEU A 112 12.40 16.61 1.83
N GLN A 113 12.51 17.89 1.50
CA GLN A 113 12.39 18.37 0.11
C GLN A 113 13.49 17.85 -0.83
N THR A 114 14.58 17.32 -0.29
CA THR A 114 15.67 16.71 -1.08
C THR A 114 15.41 15.27 -1.52
N PHE A 115 14.32 14.66 -1.03
CA PHE A 115 13.89 13.33 -1.41
C PHE A 115 12.87 13.39 -2.55
N ASP A 116 12.70 12.26 -3.25
CA ASP A 116 11.74 12.09 -4.34
C ASP A 116 10.44 11.44 -3.84
N ALA A 117 10.57 10.61 -2.80
CA ALA A 117 9.44 9.89 -2.22
C ALA A 117 9.61 9.67 -0.71
N ILE A 118 8.47 9.42 -0.05
CA ILE A 118 8.39 8.95 1.33
C ILE A 118 7.62 7.63 1.31
N ILE A 119 8.19 6.59 1.90
CA ILE A 119 7.57 5.27 2.04
C ILE A 119 7.56 4.83 3.50
N GLY A 120 6.73 3.84 3.83
CA GLY A 120 6.62 3.34 5.21
C GLY A 120 7.89 2.66 5.70
N GLU A 121 8.04 2.55 7.03
CA GLU A 121 9.12 1.77 7.65
C GLU A 121 9.10 0.32 7.19
N ASP A 122 10.25 -0.33 7.24
CA ASP A 122 10.45 -1.72 6.83
C ASP A 122 9.72 -2.71 7.75
N LEU A 123 9.01 -3.64 7.14
CA LEU A 123 8.54 -4.85 7.81
C LEU A 123 9.57 -5.97 7.61
N PHE A 124 10.28 -6.33 8.67
CA PHE A 124 11.27 -7.39 8.65
C PHE A 124 10.61 -8.77 8.79
N ILE A 125 10.61 -9.53 7.70
CA ILE A 125 9.99 -10.87 7.63
C ILE A 125 10.74 -11.88 8.51
N ASN A 126 12.05 -11.77 8.53
CA ASN A 126 12.93 -12.64 9.31
C ASN A 126 12.74 -12.49 10.84
N GLN A 127 12.11 -11.40 11.30
CA GLN A 127 11.77 -11.14 12.70
C GLN A 127 10.34 -11.59 13.05
N LEU A 128 9.52 -11.95 12.08
CA LEU A 128 8.16 -12.43 12.34
C LEU A 128 8.17 -13.76 13.10
N ARG A 129 7.19 -13.95 13.99
CA ARG A 129 7.06 -15.20 14.76
C ARG A 129 6.82 -16.39 13.84
N ILE A 130 7.68 -17.38 13.89
CA ILE A 130 7.63 -18.61 13.09
C ILE A 130 6.29 -19.33 13.25
N SER A 131 5.69 -19.29 14.44
CA SER A 131 4.39 -19.94 14.71
C SER A 131 3.28 -19.53 13.76
N LYS A 132 3.30 -18.28 13.21
CA LYS A 132 2.33 -17.83 12.22
C LYS A 132 2.47 -18.58 10.88
N PHE A 133 3.70 -18.95 10.51
CA PHE A 133 3.99 -19.67 9.28
C PHE A 133 3.72 -21.18 9.45
N ILE A 134 4.12 -21.76 10.58
CA ILE A 134 3.90 -23.19 10.89
C ILE A 134 2.41 -23.53 10.82
N LYS A 135 1.54 -22.74 11.46
CA LYS A 135 0.09 -22.97 11.45
C LYS A 135 -0.51 -22.99 10.03
N ARG A 136 0.06 -22.24 9.09
CA ARG A 136 -0.48 -22.13 7.72
C ARG A 136 0.09 -23.15 6.74
N ARG A 137 1.35 -23.54 6.90
CA ARG A 137 2.09 -24.37 5.91
C ARG A 137 3.01 -25.37 6.59
N PHE A 138 2.53 -26.08 7.62
CA PHE A 138 3.32 -27.06 8.39
C PHE A 138 4.04 -28.06 7.49
N LYS A 139 3.36 -28.65 6.50
CA LYS A 139 3.96 -29.62 5.57
C LYS A 139 5.18 -29.07 4.81
N LYS A 140 5.10 -27.80 4.34
CA LYS A 140 6.20 -27.16 3.61
C LYS A 140 7.43 -26.94 4.49
N ILE A 141 7.22 -26.50 5.73
CA ILE A 141 8.30 -26.29 6.70
C ILE A 141 8.91 -27.62 7.11
N PHE A 142 8.10 -28.64 7.31
CA PHE A 142 8.58 -29.99 7.64
C PHE A 142 9.45 -30.58 6.52
N LEU A 143 9.04 -30.41 5.26
CA LEU A 143 9.82 -30.86 4.08
C LEU A 143 11.09 -30.03 3.84
N ASN A 144 11.14 -28.81 4.31
CA ASN A 144 12.29 -27.94 4.17
C ASN A 144 12.59 -27.18 5.47
N PRO A 145 13.23 -27.84 6.46
CA PRO A 145 13.53 -27.22 7.77
C PRO A 145 14.43 -25.99 7.69
N SER A 146 15.19 -25.82 6.60
CA SER A 146 16.05 -24.63 6.40
C SER A 146 15.25 -23.32 6.35
N LEU A 147 13.95 -23.37 6.08
CA LEU A 147 13.04 -22.21 6.13
C LEU A 147 12.84 -21.68 7.56
N LEU A 148 13.23 -22.42 8.58
CA LEU A 148 13.26 -21.94 9.96
C LEU A 148 14.40 -20.97 10.21
N LEU A 149 15.46 -21.02 9.40
CA LEU A 149 16.59 -20.10 9.49
C LEU A 149 16.14 -18.68 9.07
N SER A 150 16.45 -17.66 9.88
CA SER A 150 16.02 -16.29 9.62
C SER A 150 16.49 -15.75 8.27
N LYS A 151 17.70 -16.09 7.85
CA LYS A 151 18.28 -15.67 6.56
C LYS A 151 17.52 -16.18 5.33
N ASN A 152 16.77 -17.27 5.45
CA ASN A 152 16.00 -17.86 4.35
C ASN A 152 14.55 -17.33 4.28
N ARG A 153 14.17 -16.45 5.22
CA ARG A 153 12.84 -15.86 5.27
C ARG A 153 12.81 -14.54 4.50
N THR A 154 12.86 -14.67 3.18
CA THR A 154 12.85 -13.56 2.21
C THR A 154 11.44 -13.07 1.91
N ILE A 155 11.33 -12.01 1.10
CA ILE A 155 10.04 -11.50 0.59
C ILE A 155 9.31 -12.61 -0.16
N LYS A 156 10.01 -13.36 -1.02
CA LYS A 156 9.43 -14.51 -1.75
C LYS A 156 8.89 -15.57 -0.80
N PHE A 157 9.67 -15.97 0.20
CA PHE A 157 9.20 -16.90 1.22
C PHE A 157 7.89 -16.42 1.86
N HIS A 158 7.83 -15.15 2.27
CA HIS A 158 6.64 -14.59 2.88
C HIS A 158 5.45 -14.60 1.92
N PHE A 159 5.65 -14.19 0.67
CA PHE A 159 4.60 -14.18 -0.33
C PHE A 159 4.03 -15.58 -0.57
N ASP A 160 4.89 -16.57 -0.79
CA ASP A 160 4.50 -17.96 -1.02
C ASP A 160 3.71 -18.54 0.17
N MET A 161 4.12 -18.21 1.40
CA MET A 161 3.42 -18.66 2.61
C MET A 161 2.03 -18.04 2.79
N MET A 162 1.84 -16.81 2.33
CA MET A 162 0.62 -16.03 2.56
C MET A 162 -0.34 -16.02 1.37
N HIS A 163 0.19 -16.11 0.14
CA HIS A 163 -0.56 -15.85 -1.09
C HIS A 163 -0.43 -16.98 -2.13
N GLY A 164 0.10 -18.14 -1.74
CA GLY A 164 0.20 -19.34 -2.58
C GLY A 164 1.56 -19.53 -3.24
N ASP A 165 2.03 -20.78 -3.19
CA ASP A 165 3.33 -21.17 -3.73
C ASP A 165 3.43 -20.92 -5.23
N GLY A 166 4.54 -20.29 -5.64
CA GLY A 166 4.86 -20.04 -7.04
C GLY A 166 4.03 -18.93 -7.70
N ASN A 167 3.06 -18.33 -7.00
CA ASN A 167 2.26 -17.25 -7.59
C ASN A 167 3.11 -16.00 -7.84
N LEU A 168 4.08 -15.70 -6.98
CA LEU A 168 5.00 -14.59 -7.23
C LEU A 168 5.88 -14.85 -8.46
N ASP A 169 6.38 -16.08 -8.66
CA ASP A 169 7.17 -16.43 -9.84
C ASP A 169 6.35 -16.30 -11.13
N LYS A 170 5.08 -16.75 -11.11
CA LYS A 170 4.15 -16.58 -12.24
C LYS A 170 3.91 -15.10 -12.55
N ALA A 171 3.74 -14.26 -11.52
CA ALA A 171 3.58 -12.83 -11.70
C ALA A 171 4.85 -12.18 -12.27
N ILE A 172 6.04 -12.55 -11.78
CA ILE A 172 7.31 -12.05 -12.28
C ILE A 172 7.51 -12.44 -13.75
N SER A 173 7.12 -13.64 -14.17
CA SER A 173 7.30 -14.10 -15.55
C SER A 173 6.58 -13.25 -16.60
N VAL A 174 5.61 -12.43 -16.21
CA VAL A 174 4.91 -11.50 -17.08
C VAL A 174 5.23 -10.01 -16.81
N LEU A 175 6.22 -9.76 -15.97
CA LEU A 175 6.78 -8.41 -15.81
C LEU A 175 7.59 -8.03 -17.07
N ASP A 176 7.82 -6.75 -17.29
CA ASP A 176 8.67 -6.31 -18.42
C ASP A 176 10.09 -6.89 -18.28
N ALA A 177 10.64 -7.39 -19.37
CA ALA A 177 11.90 -8.14 -19.37
C ALA A 177 13.07 -7.40 -18.65
N LYS A 178 13.10 -6.08 -18.79
CA LYS A 178 14.09 -5.20 -18.11
C LYS A 178 13.99 -5.21 -16.58
N GLU A 179 12.83 -5.56 -16.04
CA GLU A 179 12.57 -5.54 -14.59
C GLU A 179 12.56 -6.95 -13.97
N GLN A 180 12.39 -7.99 -14.79
CA GLN A 180 12.19 -9.36 -14.30
C GLN A 180 13.31 -9.84 -13.39
N ASN A 181 14.57 -9.69 -13.85
CA ASN A 181 15.73 -10.19 -13.11
C ASN A 181 15.91 -9.42 -11.80
N ASP A 182 15.88 -8.09 -11.86
CA ASP A 182 16.12 -7.24 -10.70
C ASP A 182 15.02 -7.44 -9.64
N PHE A 183 13.76 -7.53 -10.07
CA PHE A 183 12.65 -7.77 -9.13
C PHE A 183 12.70 -9.20 -8.57
N LYS A 184 13.08 -10.19 -9.37
CA LYS A 184 13.30 -11.56 -8.91
C LYS A 184 14.41 -11.63 -7.87
N ASP A 185 15.53 -10.95 -8.11
CA ASP A 185 16.65 -10.90 -7.18
C ASP A 185 16.24 -10.19 -5.89
N PHE A 186 15.54 -9.05 -5.99
CA PHE A 186 15.01 -8.33 -4.83
C PHE A 186 14.15 -9.22 -3.94
N VAL A 187 13.16 -9.94 -4.49
CA VAL A 187 12.26 -10.75 -3.66
C VAL A 187 12.91 -12.02 -3.10
N ASN A 188 14.00 -12.50 -3.72
CA ASN A 188 14.73 -13.67 -3.26
C ASN A 188 15.84 -13.34 -2.25
N SER A 189 16.38 -12.13 -2.27
CA SER A 189 17.46 -11.72 -1.37
C SER A 189 16.99 -10.90 -0.17
N GLU A 190 16.03 -9.99 -0.38
CA GLU A 190 15.59 -9.08 0.65
C GLU A 190 14.71 -9.76 1.72
N VAL A 191 14.96 -9.39 2.97
CA VAL A 191 14.25 -9.88 4.16
C VAL A 191 13.23 -8.88 4.72
N SER A 192 13.09 -7.74 4.05
CA SER A 192 12.14 -6.68 4.42
C SER A 192 11.50 -6.02 3.21
N PHE A 193 10.30 -5.50 3.40
CA PHE A 193 9.59 -4.67 2.42
C PHE A 193 8.76 -3.60 3.15
N ASN A 194 8.29 -2.59 2.40
CA ASN A 194 7.47 -1.51 2.93
C ASN A 194 5.99 -1.86 2.74
N PRO A 195 5.26 -2.22 3.82
CA PRO A 195 3.89 -2.70 3.72
C PRO A 195 2.87 -1.56 3.53
N HIS A 196 1.61 -1.97 3.28
CA HIS A 196 0.40 -1.15 3.34
C HIS A 196 0.04 -0.36 2.09
N ASN A 197 0.83 -0.43 1.01
CA ASN A 197 0.57 0.33 -0.22
C ASN A 197 0.41 1.83 0.02
N MET A 198 1.21 2.36 0.95
CA MET A 198 1.23 3.76 1.32
C MET A 198 2.55 4.39 0.89
N PHE A 199 2.45 5.51 0.18
CA PHE A 199 3.60 6.28 -0.28
C PHE A 199 3.21 7.75 -0.50
N ILE A 200 4.22 8.61 -0.55
CA ILE A 200 4.09 10.03 -0.90
C ILE A 200 5.13 10.32 -1.98
N CYS A 201 4.73 10.86 -3.10
CA CYS A 201 5.60 11.26 -4.20
C CYS A 201 5.77 12.78 -4.23
N LYS A 202 6.98 13.23 -4.56
CA LYS A 202 7.30 14.65 -4.70
C LYS A 202 6.56 15.29 -5.86
N SER A 203 6.29 14.54 -6.92
CA SER A 203 5.65 15.07 -8.12
C SER A 203 4.74 14.05 -8.79
N LYS A 204 3.91 14.55 -9.70
CA LYS A 204 3.07 13.75 -10.57
C LYS A 204 3.88 12.83 -11.48
N GLU A 205 5.01 13.29 -11.98
CA GLU A 205 5.87 12.52 -12.88
C GLU A 205 6.34 11.24 -12.20
N ILE A 206 6.87 11.32 -10.98
CA ILE A 206 7.29 10.16 -10.19
C ILE A 206 6.13 9.20 -9.96
N LEU A 207 4.96 9.73 -9.60
CA LEU A 207 3.76 8.93 -9.40
C LEU A 207 3.34 8.18 -10.67
N PHE A 208 3.35 8.87 -11.81
CA PHE A 208 2.94 8.28 -13.09
C PHE A 208 3.97 7.31 -13.65
N ASP A 209 5.27 7.54 -13.44
CA ASP A 209 6.32 6.57 -13.78
C ASP A 209 6.12 5.26 -13.01
N TYR A 210 5.79 5.34 -11.72
CA TYR A 210 5.41 4.17 -10.93
C TYR A 210 4.16 3.48 -11.50
N TYR A 211 3.10 4.22 -11.80
CA TYR A 211 1.87 3.65 -12.35
C TYR A 211 2.05 3.04 -13.73
N ASN A 212 2.86 3.67 -14.60
CA ASN A 212 3.20 3.17 -15.92
C ASN A 212 3.96 1.84 -15.87
N SER A 213 4.72 1.59 -14.81
CA SER A 213 5.36 0.30 -14.56
C SER A 213 4.41 -0.73 -13.93
N LEU A 214 3.60 -0.30 -12.95
CA LEU A 214 2.78 -1.19 -12.15
C LEU A 214 1.55 -1.74 -12.90
N PHE A 215 0.71 -0.85 -13.44
CA PHE A 215 -0.61 -1.27 -13.93
C PHE A 215 -0.56 -2.15 -15.18
N PRO A 216 0.29 -1.91 -16.17
CA PRO A 216 0.42 -2.86 -17.29
C PRO A 216 0.86 -4.26 -16.84
N TRP A 217 1.69 -4.35 -15.81
CA TRP A 217 2.05 -5.64 -15.22
C TRP A 217 0.87 -6.30 -14.51
N LEU A 218 0.11 -5.57 -13.67
CA LEU A 218 -1.06 -6.13 -13.01
C LEU A 218 -2.15 -6.57 -14.01
N GLU A 219 -2.33 -5.84 -15.11
CA GLU A 219 -3.23 -6.24 -16.22
C GLU A 219 -2.78 -7.55 -16.89
N ARG A 220 -1.46 -7.81 -16.98
CA ARG A 220 -0.92 -9.11 -17.42
C ARG A 220 -1.12 -10.20 -16.37
N CYS A 221 -0.98 -9.88 -15.09
CA CYS A 221 -1.26 -10.81 -14.00
C CYS A 221 -2.74 -11.26 -13.98
N GLU A 222 -3.69 -10.38 -14.34
CA GLU A 222 -5.10 -10.77 -14.46
C GLU A 222 -5.32 -11.90 -15.47
N LYS A 223 -4.54 -11.93 -16.57
CA LYS A 223 -4.63 -12.99 -17.57
C LYS A 223 -4.15 -14.35 -17.04
N ILE A 224 -3.31 -14.36 -16.00
CA ILE A 224 -2.80 -15.58 -15.36
C ILE A 224 -3.73 -16.03 -14.23
N PHE A 225 -4.13 -15.12 -13.34
CA PHE A 225 -4.83 -15.50 -12.11
C PHE A 225 -6.35 -15.41 -12.23
N GLY A 226 -6.88 -14.56 -13.14
CA GLY A 226 -8.31 -14.30 -13.23
C GLY A 226 -8.88 -13.75 -11.92
N PHE A 227 -10.16 -13.99 -11.69
CA PHE A 227 -10.87 -13.55 -10.47
C PHE A 227 -11.69 -14.66 -9.82
N GLU A 228 -12.17 -15.62 -10.60
CA GLU A 228 -13.16 -16.63 -10.18
C GLU A 228 -12.58 -17.68 -9.22
N SER A 229 -11.30 -18.04 -9.40
CA SER A 229 -10.60 -19.05 -8.59
C SER A 229 -9.88 -18.48 -7.36
N LEU A 230 -10.00 -17.17 -7.09
CA LEU A 230 -9.30 -16.51 -6.01
C LEU A 230 -10.10 -16.57 -4.71
N GLU A 231 -9.88 -17.64 -3.93
CA GLU A 231 -10.56 -17.87 -2.66
C GLU A 231 -9.71 -17.51 -1.44
N GLY A 232 -10.37 -17.04 -0.39
CA GLY A 232 -9.75 -16.62 0.86
C GLY A 232 -8.96 -15.31 0.73
N TYR A 233 -8.80 -14.61 1.85
CA TYR A 233 -8.24 -13.25 1.87
C TYR A 233 -6.88 -13.12 1.17
N GLY A 234 -6.00 -14.08 1.36
CA GLY A 234 -4.63 -14.04 0.82
C GLY A 234 -4.55 -14.17 -0.70
N LEU A 235 -5.47 -14.93 -1.33
CA LEU A 235 -5.55 -15.08 -2.78
C LEU A 235 -6.48 -14.04 -3.39
N LYS A 236 -7.63 -13.78 -2.78
CA LYS A 236 -8.61 -12.83 -3.30
C LYS A 236 -8.01 -11.44 -3.55
N ARG A 237 -7.10 -10.99 -2.68
CA ARG A 237 -6.41 -9.70 -2.81
C ARG A 237 -5.02 -9.80 -3.43
N ILE A 238 -4.76 -10.80 -4.25
CA ILE A 238 -3.42 -11.08 -4.79
C ILE A 238 -2.83 -9.87 -5.55
N TYR A 239 -3.64 -9.13 -6.31
CA TYR A 239 -3.17 -7.96 -7.06
C TYR A 239 -2.68 -6.84 -6.12
N GLY A 240 -3.39 -6.57 -5.03
CA GLY A 240 -2.95 -5.62 -4.01
C GLY A 240 -1.66 -6.06 -3.32
N PHE A 241 -1.48 -7.38 -3.07
CA PHE A 241 -0.26 -7.91 -2.46
C PHE A 241 0.93 -7.95 -3.43
N LEU A 242 0.70 -8.22 -4.71
CA LEU A 242 1.73 -8.08 -5.75
C LEU A 242 2.18 -6.62 -5.86
N ALA A 243 1.23 -5.69 -5.92
CA ALA A 243 1.52 -4.27 -5.97
C ALA A 243 2.33 -3.79 -4.76
N GLU A 244 2.04 -4.29 -3.55
CA GLU A 244 2.77 -3.94 -2.33
C GLU A 244 4.27 -4.34 -2.40
N ARG A 245 4.59 -5.52 -2.96
CA ARG A 245 5.98 -5.96 -3.14
C ARG A 245 6.67 -5.15 -4.23
N TYR A 246 5.95 -4.90 -5.32
CA TYR A 246 6.49 -4.10 -6.43
C TYR A 246 6.70 -2.63 -6.03
N MET A 247 5.81 -2.05 -5.23
CA MET A 247 5.97 -0.71 -4.67
C MET A 247 7.30 -0.58 -3.92
N SER A 248 7.59 -1.50 -3.00
CA SER A 248 8.84 -1.49 -2.24
C SER A 248 10.07 -1.55 -3.15
N TYR A 249 10.06 -2.45 -4.13
CA TYR A 249 11.13 -2.58 -5.12
C TYR A 249 11.29 -1.31 -5.94
N TRP A 250 10.19 -0.80 -6.53
CA TRP A 250 10.22 0.32 -7.45
C TRP A 250 10.74 1.60 -6.79
N PHE A 251 10.19 1.97 -5.63
CA PHE A 251 10.63 3.17 -4.92
C PHE A 251 12.09 3.07 -4.46
N ARG A 252 12.52 1.91 -3.96
CA ARG A 252 13.92 1.71 -3.55
C ARG A 252 14.90 1.80 -4.71
N LYS A 253 14.50 1.35 -5.90
CA LYS A 253 15.36 1.34 -7.09
C LYS A 253 15.41 2.69 -7.80
N TYR A 254 14.28 3.38 -7.91
CA TYR A 254 14.13 4.51 -8.82
C TYR A 254 14.04 5.88 -8.15
N THR A 255 14.00 5.94 -6.82
CA THR A 255 13.85 7.22 -6.11
C THR A 255 14.86 7.36 -4.97
N LYS A 256 15.18 8.61 -4.64
CA LYS A 256 15.77 8.94 -3.34
C LYS A 256 14.65 9.01 -2.33
N TYR A 257 14.44 7.96 -1.56
CA TYR A 257 13.31 7.84 -0.63
C TYR A 257 13.69 8.12 0.82
N TYR A 258 12.69 8.51 1.61
CA TYR A 258 12.76 8.63 3.05
C TYR A 258 11.81 7.64 3.71
N LEU A 259 12.25 6.99 4.81
CA LEU A 259 11.41 6.09 5.59
C LEU A 259 10.68 6.86 6.69
N MET A 260 9.35 6.80 6.72
CA MET A 260 8.53 7.49 7.70
C MET A 260 7.62 6.52 8.45
N SER A 261 7.42 6.78 9.74
CA SER A 261 6.56 5.97 10.58
C SER A 261 5.09 6.13 10.22
N ILE A 262 4.36 5.01 10.29
CA ILE A 262 2.92 4.93 10.11
C ILE A 262 2.29 4.59 11.47
N TYR A 263 1.29 5.37 11.87
CA TYR A 263 0.50 5.13 13.06
C TYR A 263 -0.81 4.43 12.71
N PHE A 264 -1.12 3.37 13.46
CA PHE A 264 -2.32 2.55 13.26
C PHE A 264 -3.42 2.97 14.22
N LYS A 265 -4.47 3.55 13.69
CA LYS A 265 -5.67 3.93 14.45
C LYS A 265 -6.88 3.98 13.52
N ASP A 266 -7.91 3.22 13.85
CA ASP A 266 -9.14 3.19 13.06
C ASP A 266 -9.98 4.44 13.36
N LEU A 267 -10.44 5.15 12.33
CA LEU A 267 -11.35 6.30 12.49
C LEU A 267 -12.72 5.88 13.02
N ASP A 268 -13.15 4.63 12.80
CA ASP A 268 -14.36 4.10 13.40
C ASP A 268 -14.36 4.22 14.93
N ASP A 269 -13.19 4.12 15.58
CA ASP A 269 -13.06 4.31 17.03
C ASP A 269 -13.45 5.73 17.49
N TYR A 270 -13.40 6.71 16.62
CA TYR A 270 -13.76 8.10 16.94
C TYR A 270 -15.21 8.43 16.55
N VAL A 271 -15.74 7.80 15.51
CA VAL A 271 -17.15 7.95 15.09
C VAL A 271 -18.08 7.39 16.16
N TYR A 272 -17.80 6.18 16.67
CA TYR A 272 -18.73 5.45 17.55
C TYR A 272 -18.52 5.72 19.05
N LYS A 273 -17.43 6.38 19.45
CA LYS A 273 -17.23 6.78 20.87
C LYS A 273 -18.03 8.03 21.27
N ASN A 274 -18.52 8.78 20.32
CA ASN A 274 -19.30 10.01 20.54
C ASN A 274 -20.84 9.76 20.40
N ARG A 275 -21.25 8.53 20.24
CA ARG A 275 -22.65 8.06 20.29
C ARG A 275 -22.84 7.23 21.57
#